data_326918329fc52c87f727e6f76e6070ed
#
_entry.id   326918329fc52c87f727e6f76e6070ed
#
_cell.length_a   1.000
_cell.length_b   1.000
_cell.length_c   1.000
_cell.angle_alpha   90.00
_cell.angle_beta   90.00
_cell.angle_gamma   90.00
#
_symmetry.space_group_name_H-M   'P 1'
#
loop_
_entity.id
_entity.type
_entity.pdbx_description
1 polymer ?
#
loop_
_entity_poly.entity_id
_entity_poly.type
_entity_poly.pdbx_seq_one_letter_code
_entity_poly.pdbx_strand_id
1 'polypeptide(L)'
;MDVFLGYNQIKMDKEDQEKTFFITSQGLFCYKVMSFGLKNAGATYQRLVNHMFRPQIGQNVEVYVDDMLVKSLDEERHLDDLQETFDSLRRHQMKLNPNKYAFGVSSGKFLGFMVSQRGIEANPDKIQAILDMEPPKNIKEVQSLT
;
A
#
# COMPACT_ATOMS: atom_id res chain seq x y z
N MET A 1 0.77 3.97 -6.44
CA MET A 1 -0.18 2.94 -6.96
C MET A 1 -0.67 2.14 -5.77
N ASP A 2 -1.89 1.62 -5.84
CA ASP A 2 -2.51 0.83 -4.75
C ASP A 2 -3.10 -0.46 -5.36
N VAL A 3 -2.96 -1.57 -4.66
CA VAL A 3 -3.46 -2.87 -5.12
C VAL A 3 -4.93 -3.03 -4.75
N PHE A 4 -5.75 -3.46 -5.71
CA PHE A 4 -7.18 -3.66 -5.49
C PHE A 4 -7.41 -4.82 -4.49
N LEU A 5 -7.90 -4.51 -3.27
CA LEU A 5 -8.14 -5.51 -2.21
C LEU A 5 -6.92 -6.45 -2.03
N GLY A 6 -5.72 -5.89 -1.84
CA GLY A 6 -4.45 -6.62 -1.91
C GLY A 6 -4.42 -7.94 -1.16
N TYR A 7 -4.88 -7.97 0.09
CA TYR A 7 -4.92 -9.21 0.89
C TYR A 7 -5.82 -10.27 0.28
N ASN A 8 -6.98 -9.88 -0.26
CA ASN A 8 -7.94 -10.83 -0.84
C ASN A 8 -7.46 -11.46 -2.16
N GLN A 9 -6.37 -10.97 -2.74
CA GLN A 9 -5.75 -11.61 -3.91
C GLN A 9 -4.81 -12.76 -3.55
N ILE A 10 -4.49 -12.93 -2.26
CA ILE A 10 -3.64 -14.00 -1.75
C ILE A 10 -4.51 -15.19 -1.33
N LYS A 11 -4.34 -16.32 -2.00
CA LYS A 11 -5.04 -17.55 -1.63
C LYS A 11 -4.49 -18.10 -0.32
N MET A 12 -5.39 -18.52 0.57
CA MET A 12 -5.03 -19.23 1.79
C MET A 12 -4.79 -20.71 1.51
N ASP A 13 -3.85 -21.30 2.25
CA ASP A 13 -3.72 -22.75 2.31
C ASP A 13 -5.01 -23.39 2.80
N LYS A 14 -5.33 -24.59 2.29
CA LYS A 14 -6.56 -25.30 2.63
C LYS A 14 -6.70 -25.58 4.14
N GLU A 15 -5.59 -25.94 4.79
CA GLU A 15 -5.56 -26.21 6.23
C GLU A 15 -5.77 -24.94 7.08
N ASP A 16 -5.42 -23.78 6.53
CA ASP A 16 -5.62 -22.48 7.21
C ASP A 16 -7.03 -21.92 6.98
N GLN A 17 -7.71 -22.28 5.89
CA GLN A 17 -9.08 -21.84 5.62
C GLN A 17 -10.02 -22.23 6.75
N GLU A 18 -9.90 -23.46 7.26
CA GLU A 18 -10.71 -23.98 8.35
C GLU A 18 -10.55 -23.19 9.67
N LYS A 19 -9.41 -22.53 9.87
CA LYS A 19 -9.15 -21.69 11.05
C LYS A 19 -9.86 -20.33 11.00
N THR A 20 -10.49 -20.01 9.87
CA THR A 20 -11.19 -18.73 9.64
C THR A 20 -12.70 -18.85 9.59
N PHE A 21 -13.26 -19.88 10.20
CA PHE A 21 -14.72 -20.10 10.22
C PHE A 21 -15.47 -18.97 10.93
N PHE A 22 -16.59 -18.60 10.34
CA PHE A 22 -17.57 -17.72 10.95
C PHE A 22 -18.99 -18.21 10.64
N ILE A 23 -19.93 -17.92 11.54
CA ILE A 23 -21.31 -18.35 11.45
C ILE A 23 -22.17 -17.19 10.96
N THR A 24 -23.05 -17.48 10.03
CA THR A 24 -24.07 -16.54 9.53
C THR A 24 -25.46 -17.19 9.65
N SER A 25 -26.51 -16.41 9.35
CA SER A 25 -27.89 -16.96 9.26
C SER A 25 -28.04 -18.01 8.15
N GLN A 26 -27.13 -18.07 7.20
CA GLN A 26 -27.13 -19.02 6.08
C GLN A 26 -26.24 -20.24 6.30
N GLY A 27 -25.51 -20.29 7.41
CA GLY A 27 -24.62 -21.40 7.74
C GLY A 27 -23.20 -21.01 8.10
N LEU A 28 -22.32 -22.00 8.09
CA LEU A 28 -20.90 -21.87 8.40
C LEU A 28 -20.11 -21.57 7.13
N PHE A 29 -19.28 -20.54 7.19
CA PHE A 29 -18.41 -20.10 6.09
C PHE A 29 -16.98 -19.98 6.55
N CYS A 30 -16.03 -20.02 5.60
CA CYS A 30 -14.61 -19.72 5.83
C CYS A 30 -14.04 -18.87 4.68
N TYR A 31 -12.96 -18.18 4.95
CA TYR A 31 -12.23 -17.43 3.93
C TYR A 31 -11.36 -18.36 3.08
N LYS A 32 -11.47 -18.24 1.75
CA LYS A 32 -10.57 -18.92 0.79
C LYS A 32 -9.34 -18.08 0.44
N VAL A 33 -9.37 -16.82 0.82
CA VAL A 33 -8.32 -15.84 0.58
C VAL A 33 -7.96 -15.15 1.89
N MET A 34 -6.79 -14.54 1.95
CA MET A 34 -6.35 -13.83 3.14
C MET A 34 -7.28 -12.65 3.44
N SER A 35 -7.93 -12.68 4.61
CA SER A 35 -8.85 -11.65 5.06
C SER A 35 -8.13 -10.60 5.91
N PHE A 36 -8.76 -9.44 6.07
CA PHE A 36 -8.36 -8.46 7.06
C PHE A 36 -8.51 -9.04 8.48
N GLY A 37 -7.68 -8.55 9.40
CA GLY A 37 -7.72 -8.97 10.81
C GLY A 37 -6.83 -10.16 11.16
N LEU A 38 -6.25 -10.86 10.20
CA LEU A 38 -5.23 -11.87 10.49
C LEU A 38 -3.95 -11.21 10.98
N LYS A 39 -3.41 -11.72 12.10
CA LYS A 39 -2.23 -11.14 12.79
C LYS A 39 -1.01 -10.97 11.89
N ASN A 40 -0.79 -11.86 10.95
CA ASN A 40 0.36 -11.91 10.05
C ASN A 40 0.04 -11.44 8.62
N ALA A 41 -1.16 -10.92 8.34
CA ALA A 41 -1.57 -10.54 6.99
C ALA A 41 -0.62 -9.51 6.36
N GLY A 42 -0.30 -8.43 7.05
CA GLY A 42 0.63 -7.39 6.57
C GLY A 42 2.02 -7.94 6.26
N ALA A 43 2.58 -8.77 7.15
CA ALA A 43 3.90 -9.36 6.95
C ALA A 43 3.92 -10.36 5.77
N THR A 44 2.85 -11.12 5.59
CA THR A 44 2.71 -12.06 4.46
C THR A 44 2.60 -11.31 3.14
N TYR A 45 1.78 -10.26 3.11
CA TYR A 45 1.63 -9.40 1.95
C TYR A 45 2.96 -8.71 1.58
N GLN A 46 3.64 -8.09 2.56
CA GLN A 46 4.93 -7.44 2.33
C GLN A 46 5.98 -8.44 1.80
N ARG A 47 5.98 -9.67 2.29
CA ARG A 47 6.89 -10.71 1.78
C ARG A 47 6.60 -11.06 0.32
N LEU A 48 5.32 -11.18 -0.06
CA LEU A 48 4.92 -11.41 -1.44
C LEU A 48 5.40 -10.27 -2.34
N VAL A 49 5.14 -9.04 -1.97
CA VAL A 49 5.49 -7.85 -2.74
C VAL A 49 7.02 -7.70 -2.87
N ASN A 50 7.76 -7.94 -1.79
CA ASN A 50 9.22 -7.96 -1.82
C ASN A 50 9.77 -9.05 -2.75
N HIS A 51 9.10 -10.19 -2.84
CA HIS A 51 9.46 -11.25 -3.78
C HIS A 51 9.18 -10.85 -5.24
N MET A 52 8.01 -10.27 -5.49
CA MET A 52 7.59 -9.83 -6.83
C MET A 52 8.50 -8.78 -7.44
N PHE A 53 8.89 -7.80 -6.64
CA PHE A 53 9.68 -6.65 -7.05
C PHE A 53 11.15 -6.70 -6.63
N ARG A 54 11.64 -7.88 -6.24
CA ARG A 54 13.01 -8.07 -5.75
C ARG A 54 14.09 -7.41 -6.61
N PRO A 55 14.06 -7.50 -7.95
CA PRO A 55 15.06 -6.86 -8.81
C PRO A 55 14.88 -5.34 -8.93
N GLN A 56 13.70 -4.81 -8.60
CA GLN A 56 13.32 -3.41 -8.83
C GLN A 56 13.34 -2.56 -7.55
N ILE A 57 13.17 -3.19 -6.37
CA ILE A 57 13.18 -2.50 -5.06
C ILE A 57 14.53 -1.82 -4.84
N GLY A 58 14.47 -0.55 -4.45
CA GLY A 58 15.65 0.29 -4.27
C GLY A 58 16.22 0.88 -5.56
N GLN A 59 15.72 0.48 -6.73
CA GLN A 59 16.05 1.06 -8.03
C GLN A 59 14.93 1.97 -8.52
N ASN A 60 13.94 1.39 -9.19
CA ASN A 60 12.81 2.10 -9.79
C ASN A 60 11.47 1.88 -9.06
N VAL A 61 11.41 0.97 -8.09
CA VAL A 61 10.20 0.66 -7.31
C VAL A 61 10.48 0.74 -5.82
N GLU A 62 9.60 1.43 -5.10
CA GLU A 62 9.52 1.40 -3.64
C GLU A 62 8.14 0.89 -3.24
N VAL A 63 8.10 -0.05 -2.30
CA VAL A 63 6.84 -0.66 -1.85
C VAL A 63 6.81 -0.79 -0.33
N TYR A 64 5.70 -0.40 0.24
CA TYR A 64 5.41 -0.63 1.65
C TYR A 64 3.93 -0.98 1.83
N VAL A 65 3.65 -2.24 2.13
CA VAL A 65 2.29 -2.79 2.21
C VAL A 65 1.50 -2.42 0.95
N ASP A 66 0.42 -1.67 1.06
CA ASP A 66 -0.44 -1.29 -0.07
C ASP A 66 0.10 -0.13 -0.92
N ASP A 67 1.05 0.65 -0.39
CA ASP A 67 1.62 1.80 -1.07
C ASP A 67 2.77 1.38 -2.01
N MET A 68 2.66 1.73 -3.28
CA MET A 68 3.67 1.48 -4.30
C MET A 68 4.02 2.75 -5.06
N LEU A 69 5.30 3.06 -5.14
CA LEU A 69 5.86 4.17 -5.90
C LEU A 69 6.79 3.63 -7.00
N VAL A 70 6.54 4.04 -8.23
CA VAL A 70 7.48 3.86 -9.34
C VAL A 70 8.14 5.19 -9.60
N LYS A 71 9.46 5.22 -9.56
CA LYS A 71 10.31 6.41 -9.77
C LYS A 71 11.30 6.12 -10.90
N SER A 72 11.68 7.16 -11.62
CA SER A 72 12.69 7.10 -12.66
C SER A 72 13.59 8.31 -12.54
N LEU A 73 14.87 8.13 -12.85
CA LEU A 73 15.84 9.25 -12.86
C LEU A 73 15.60 10.13 -14.08
N ASP A 74 15.27 9.51 -15.22
CA ASP A 74 15.03 10.17 -16.50
C ASP A 74 13.59 9.96 -16.95
N GLU A 75 12.95 11.01 -17.45
CA GLU A 75 11.59 10.95 -17.97
C GLU A 75 11.44 9.95 -19.12
N GLU A 76 12.44 9.86 -20.00
CA GLU A 76 12.45 8.94 -21.14
C GLU A 76 12.38 7.47 -20.71
N ARG A 77 13.02 7.13 -19.59
CA ARG A 77 13.02 5.76 -19.04
C ARG A 77 11.77 5.42 -18.23
N HIS A 78 10.95 6.40 -17.90
CA HIS A 78 9.81 6.18 -17.02
C HIS A 78 8.78 5.19 -17.59
N LEU A 79 8.59 5.18 -18.89
CA LEU A 79 7.70 4.23 -19.55
C LEU A 79 8.24 2.79 -19.49
N ASP A 80 9.54 2.61 -19.63
CA ASP A 80 10.19 1.30 -19.51
C ASP A 80 10.10 0.77 -18.07
N ASP A 81 10.37 1.62 -17.07
CA ASP A 81 10.26 1.30 -15.66
C ASP A 81 8.82 0.92 -15.28
N LEU A 82 7.83 1.65 -15.81
CA LEU A 82 6.42 1.31 -15.64
C LEU A 82 6.06 -0.02 -16.30
N GLN A 83 6.53 -0.26 -17.53
CA GLN A 83 6.29 -1.50 -18.24
C GLN A 83 6.83 -2.70 -17.46
N GLU A 84 8.07 -2.62 -16.97
CA GLU A 84 8.70 -3.65 -16.16
C GLU A 84 7.89 -3.93 -14.89
N THR A 85 7.41 -2.87 -14.22
CA THR A 85 6.55 -2.96 -13.03
C THR A 85 5.23 -3.66 -13.36
N PHE A 86 4.56 -3.28 -14.46
CA PHE A 86 3.32 -3.92 -14.88
C PHE A 86 3.52 -5.38 -15.31
N ASP A 87 4.64 -5.72 -15.90
CA ASP A 87 4.96 -7.11 -16.26
C ASP A 87 5.19 -7.97 -15.02
N SER A 88 5.80 -7.42 -13.98
CA SER A 88 5.92 -8.08 -12.68
C SER A 88 4.54 -8.32 -12.04
N LEU A 89 3.66 -7.33 -12.05
CA LEU A 89 2.29 -7.45 -11.54
C LEU A 89 1.47 -8.49 -12.35
N ARG A 90 1.55 -8.49 -13.68
CA ARG A 90 0.86 -9.45 -14.55
C ARG A 90 1.34 -10.88 -14.30
N ARG A 91 2.65 -11.08 -14.16
CA ARG A 91 3.27 -12.38 -13.88
C ARG A 91 2.73 -12.99 -12.58
N HIS A 92 2.46 -12.17 -11.59
CA HIS A 92 1.91 -12.58 -10.29
C HIS A 92 0.38 -12.44 -10.21
N GLN A 93 -0.28 -12.10 -11.33
CA GLN A 93 -1.74 -11.94 -11.42
C GLN A 93 -2.33 -10.91 -10.44
N MET A 94 -1.53 -9.91 -10.04
CA MET A 94 -1.94 -8.84 -9.13
C MET A 94 -2.71 -7.76 -9.88
N LYS A 95 -3.87 -7.39 -9.32
CA LYS A 95 -4.76 -6.35 -9.88
C LYS A 95 -4.59 -5.05 -9.14
N LEU A 96 -4.39 -3.97 -9.88
CA LEU A 96 -4.33 -2.62 -9.35
C LEU A 96 -5.72 -1.97 -9.32
N ASN A 97 -5.88 -0.98 -8.43
CA ASN A 97 -7.08 -0.15 -8.37
C ASN A 97 -6.91 1.11 -9.23
N PRO A 98 -7.56 1.22 -10.40
CA PRO A 98 -7.35 2.33 -11.32
C PRO A 98 -7.73 3.71 -10.75
N ASN A 99 -8.57 3.74 -9.71
CA ASN A 99 -9.04 5.00 -9.10
C ASN A 99 -8.10 5.57 -8.03
N LYS A 100 -7.04 4.84 -7.67
CA LYS A 100 -6.16 5.21 -6.56
C LYS A 100 -4.71 5.44 -6.95
N TYR A 101 -4.44 5.78 -8.20
CA TYR A 101 -3.08 6.09 -8.62
C TYR A 101 -3.03 7.22 -9.66
N ALA A 102 -1.89 7.87 -9.71
CA ALA A 102 -1.56 8.87 -10.71
C ALA A 102 -0.30 8.46 -11.47
N PHE A 103 -0.26 8.75 -12.76
CA PHE A 103 0.87 8.52 -13.64
C PHE A 103 1.42 9.83 -14.20
N GLY A 104 2.70 9.86 -14.56
CA GLY A 104 3.32 11.00 -15.22
C GLY A 104 3.28 12.27 -14.35
N VAL A 105 3.38 12.13 -13.03
CA VAL A 105 3.39 13.24 -12.09
C VAL A 105 4.82 13.51 -11.62
N SER A 106 5.19 14.79 -11.49
CA SER A 106 6.51 15.21 -11.00
C SER A 106 6.69 15.00 -9.49
N SER A 107 5.61 14.74 -8.77
CA SER A 107 5.61 14.43 -7.35
C SER A 107 4.43 13.54 -6.97
N GLY A 108 4.59 12.75 -5.92
CA GLY A 108 3.55 11.85 -5.44
C GLY A 108 3.55 11.68 -3.93
N LYS A 109 2.39 11.31 -3.38
CA LYS A 109 2.27 10.95 -1.96
C LYS A 109 2.75 9.51 -1.76
N PHE A 110 3.66 9.31 -0.81
CA PHE A 110 4.15 7.98 -0.40
C PHE A 110 4.39 7.96 1.10
N LEU A 111 3.80 7.02 1.81
CA LEU A 111 3.89 6.88 3.28
C LEU A 111 3.55 8.17 4.05
N GLY A 112 2.64 8.97 3.50
CA GLY A 112 2.25 10.23 4.11
C GLY A 112 3.21 11.41 3.91
N PHE A 113 4.26 11.24 3.11
CA PHE A 113 5.17 12.28 2.66
C PHE A 113 4.91 12.63 1.19
N MET A 114 5.41 13.78 0.77
CA MET A 114 5.53 14.13 -0.65
C MET A 114 6.92 13.73 -1.13
N VAL A 115 6.98 12.95 -2.20
CA VAL A 115 8.22 12.55 -2.88
C VAL A 115 8.29 13.28 -4.21
N SER A 116 9.35 13.99 -4.46
CA SER A 116 9.61 14.75 -5.67
C SER A 116 11.08 14.64 -6.08
N GLN A 117 11.46 15.26 -7.20
CA GLN A 117 12.86 15.36 -7.61
C GLN A 117 13.74 16.06 -6.55
N ARG A 118 13.17 16.95 -5.72
CA ARG A 118 13.89 17.64 -4.63
C ARG A 118 14.17 16.74 -3.43
N GLY A 119 13.50 15.59 -3.34
CA GLY A 119 13.59 14.66 -2.23
C GLY A 119 12.25 14.41 -1.54
N ILE A 120 12.31 14.16 -0.23
CA ILE A 120 11.13 13.85 0.60
C ILE A 120 10.76 15.09 1.41
N GLU A 121 9.51 15.52 1.26
CA GLU A 121 8.96 16.70 1.94
C GLU A 121 7.74 16.30 2.79
N ALA A 122 7.44 17.10 3.82
CA ALA A 122 6.22 16.90 4.59
C ALA A 122 4.98 17.15 3.71
N ASN A 123 3.93 16.36 3.93
CA ASN A 123 2.68 16.54 3.18
C ASN A 123 2.00 17.88 3.56
N PRO A 124 1.78 18.79 2.59
CA PRO A 124 1.15 20.09 2.85
C PRO A 124 -0.21 20.00 3.55
N ASP A 125 -1.02 18.98 3.20
CA ASP A 125 -2.33 18.79 3.85
C ASP A 125 -2.18 18.48 5.35
N LYS A 126 -1.13 17.73 5.73
CA LYS A 126 -0.85 17.45 7.15
C LYS A 126 -0.32 18.67 7.89
N ILE A 127 0.51 19.46 7.23
CA ILE A 127 0.99 20.74 7.79
C ILE A 127 -0.20 21.67 8.02
N GLN A 128 -1.06 21.81 7.02
CA GLN A 128 -2.25 22.67 7.13
C GLN A 128 -3.18 22.20 8.26
N ALA A 129 -3.42 20.89 8.36
CA ALA A 129 -4.24 20.34 9.43
C ALA A 129 -3.69 20.66 10.84
N ILE A 130 -2.35 20.69 10.99
CA ILE A 130 -1.71 21.08 12.26
C ILE A 130 -1.85 22.59 12.51
N LEU A 131 -1.68 23.41 11.47
CA LEU A 131 -1.82 24.87 11.57
C LEU A 131 -3.26 25.28 11.91
N ASP A 132 -4.24 24.53 11.43
CA ASP A 132 -5.66 24.75 11.68
C ASP A 132 -6.14 24.20 13.04
N MET A 133 -5.29 23.45 13.75
CA MET A 133 -5.63 22.95 15.09
C MET A 133 -5.69 24.08 16.10
N GLU A 134 -6.77 24.12 16.88
CA GLU A 134 -6.82 25.03 18.04
C GLU A 134 -5.77 24.60 19.08
N PRO A 135 -5.06 25.55 19.70
CA PRO A 135 -4.12 25.22 20.76
C PRO A 135 -4.85 24.55 21.94
N PRO A 136 -4.27 23.45 22.49
CA PRO A 136 -4.92 22.70 23.58
C PRO A 136 -5.11 23.58 24.82
N LYS A 137 -6.31 23.55 25.38
CA LYS A 137 -6.72 24.38 26.54
C LYS A 137 -6.64 23.63 27.86
N ASN A 138 -6.48 22.29 27.83
CA ASN A 138 -6.44 21.46 29.03
C ASN A 138 -5.56 20.20 28.81
N ILE A 139 -5.24 19.50 29.91
CA ILE A 139 -4.36 18.31 29.91
C ILE A 139 -4.94 17.18 29.05
N LYS A 140 -6.26 17.01 29.00
CA LYS A 140 -6.88 15.95 28.20
C LYS A 140 -6.70 16.19 26.70
N GLU A 141 -6.78 17.44 26.26
CA GLU A 141 -6.53 17.81 24.86
C GLU A 141 -5.07 17.60 24.48
N VAL A 142 -4.12 17.91 25.38
CA VAL A 142 -2.70 17.58 25.16
C VAL A 142 -2.49 16.08 25.01
N GLN A 143 -3.13 15.27 25.85
CA GLN A 143 -3.04 13.81 25.77
C GLN A 143 -3.65 13.23 24.49
N SER A 144 -4.60 13.91 23.88
CA SER A 144 -5.19 13.49 22.60
C SER A 144 -4.31 13.76 21.38
N LEU A 145 -3.25 14.58 21.52
CA LEU A 145 -2.27 14.88 20.48
C LEU A 145 -1.14 13.84 20.37
N THR A 146 -1.01 12.98 21.35
CA THR A 146 -0.01 11.90 21.42
C THR A 146 -0.63 10.54 21.11
#